data_6c1abf7108af76b25b91c3cfcf05f78c
#
_entry.id   6c1abf7108af76b25b91c3cfcf05f78c
#
_cell.length_a   1.000
_cell.length_b   1.000
_cell.length_c   1.000
_cell.angle_alpha   90.00
_cell.angle_beta   90.00
_cell.angle_gamma   90.00
#
_symmetry.space_group_name_H-M   'P 1'
#
loop_
_entity.id
_entity.type
_entity.pdbx_description
1 polymer ?
#
loop_
_entity_poly.entity_id
_entity_poly.type
_entity_poly.pdbx_seq_one_letter_code
_entity_poly.pdbx_strand_id
1 'polypeptide(L)'
;PSAMGLAVLARPIITLRFPSSDINTGSMMMLIGSSCVIFYALSTVTSGVLQSIDKMGLPVIHSLVSLIIHIVFVYVLLRWTSLGVYALVLGNVTYPLVVCFLNGRSVAKYMKYKQETTRTFCVPLLASFVMGIATYAVYKVFVILTSKVYIAIFPALVVAVSIYFALVLKMHGLSRKELYEFPMGRRMAKVADKFHLLG
;
A
#
# COMPACT_ATOMS: atom_id res chain seq x y z
N PRO A 1 -3.46 2.55 1.57
CA PRO A 1 -4.39 1.85 2.48
C PRO A 1 -4.15 0.34 2.49
N SER A 2 -4.01 -0.32 1.34
CA SER A 2 -3.83 -1.77 1.27
C SER A 2 -2.62 -2.28 2.06
N ALA A 3 -1.48 -1.59 1.97
CA ALA A 3 -0.30 -1.92 2.77
C ALA A 3 -0.58 -1.86 4.27
N MET A 4 -1.27 -0.81 4.72
CA MET A 4 -1.63 -0.65 6.13
C MET A 4 -2.63 -1.73 6.59
N GLY A 5 -3.62 -2.06 5.75
CA GLY A 5 -4.54 -3.16 6.02
C GLY A 5 -3.84 -4.51 6.17
N LEU A 6 -2.91 -4.83 5.25
CA LEU A 6 -2.10 -6.04 5.32
C LEU A 6 -1.17 -6.07 6.55
N ALA A 7 -0.56 -4.94 6.90
CA ALA A 7 0.29 -4.83 8.08
C ALA A 7 -0.48 -5.08 9.39
N VAL A 8 -1.63 -4.41 9.55
CA VAL A 8 -2.46 -4.48 10.76
C VAL A 8 -3.12 -5.85 10.91
N LEU A 9 -3.56 -6.45 9.82
CA LEU A 9 -4.22 -7.76 9.81
C LEU A 9 -3.26 -8.92 9.50
N ALA A 10 -1.93 -8.69 9.51
CA ALA A 10 -0.94 -9.71 9.18
C ALA A 10 -1.11 -11.00 9.99
N ARG A 11 -1.18 -10.89 11.31
CA ARG A 11 -1.33 -12.04 12.21
C ARG A 11 -2.65 -12.78 12.00
N PRO A 12 -3.83 -12.11 11.99
CA PRO A 12 -5.10 -12.79 11.70
C PRO A 12 -5.12 -13.50 10.35
N ILE A 13 -4.57 -12.88 9.31
CA ILE A 13 -4.55 -13.46 7.96
C ILE A 13 -3.68 -14.72 7.92
N ILE A 14 -2.47 -14.66 8.51
CA ILE A 14 -1.58 -15.84 8.58
C ILE A 14 -2.19 -16.96 9.41
N THR A 15 -2.78 -16.64 10.57
CA THR A 15 -3.48 -17.63 11.40
C THR A 15 -4.61 -18.32 10.64
N LEU A 16 -5.36 -17.58 9.81
CA LEU A 16 -6.46 -18.12 9.04
C LEU A 16 -5.99 -18.99 7.88
N ARG A 17 -4.95 -18.55 7.16
CA ARG A 17 -4.51 -19.18 5.90
C ARG A 17 -3.53 -20.32 6.13
N PHE A 18 -2.69 -20.21 7.16
CA PHE A 18 -1.61 -21.13 7.46
C PHE A 18 -1.58 -21.51 8.95
N PRO A 19 -2.64 -22.19 9.47
CA PRO A 19 -2.76 -22.45 10.90
C PRO A 19 -1.66 -23.37 11.47
N SER A 20 -1.04 -24.20 10.61
CA SER A 20 0.01 -25.16 10.99
C SER A 20 1.43 -24.61 10.83
N SER A 21 1.60 -23.35 10.37
CA SER A 21 2.91 -22.72 10.19
C SER A 21 3.31 -21.91 11.43
N ASP A 22 4.58 -21.47 11.45
CA ASP A 22 5.03 -20.48 12.45
C ASP A 22 4.35 -19.12 12.17
N ILE A 23 3.27 -18.87 12.93
CA ILE A 23 2.44 -17.66 12.80
C ILE A 23 3.26 -16.40 13.11
N ASN A 24 4.23 -16.47 14.02
CA ASN A 24 5.03 -15.30 14.39
C ASN A 24 5.94 -14.88 13.23
N THR A 25 6.71 -15.81 12.69
CA THR A 25 7.57 -15.56 11.52
C THR A 25 6.74 -15.16 10.32
N GLY A 26 5.65 -15.86 10.00
CA GLY A 26 4.78 -15.53 8.87
C GLY A 26 4.14 -14.14 8.97
N SER A 27 3.65 -13.75 10.16
CA SER A 27 3.05 -12.43 10.36
C SER A 27 4.08 -11.30 10.29
N MET A 28 5.30 -11.52 10.77
CA MET A 28 6.37 -10.54 10.67
C MET A 28 6.81 -10.37 9.20
N MET A 29 6.94 -11.47 8.46
CA MET A 29 7.23 -11.43 7.02
C MET A 29 6.15 -10.66 6.24
N MET A 30 4.87 -10.89 6.56
CA MET A 30 3.76 -10.19 5.92
C MET A 30 3.74 -8.69 6.29
N LEU A 31 4.06 -8.35 7.54
CA LEU A 31 4.16 -6.97 8.00
C LEU A 31 5.27 -6.22 7.25
N ILE A 32 6.48 -6.79 7.16
CA ILE A 32 7.60 -6.20 6.42
C ILE A 32 7.25 -6.13 4.92
N GLY A 33 6.73 -7.23 4.37
CA GLY A 33 6.36 -7.34 2.95
C GLY A 33 5.22 -6.41 2.54
N SER A 34 4.36 -5.96 3.47
CA SER A 34 3.28 -5.02 3.17
C SER A 34 3.79 -3.69 2.61
N SER A 35 5.02 -3.28 2.96
CA SER A 35 5.65 -2.09 2.39
C SER A 35 5.92 -2.21 0.89
N CYS A 36 6.11 -3.43 0.35
CA CYS A 36 6.24 -3.67 -1.08
C CYS A 36 5.07 -3.11 -1.88
N VAL A 37 3.84 -3.22 -1.33
CA VAL A 37 2.62 -2.78 -2.01
C VAL A 37 2.67 -1.29 -2.36
N ILE A 38 3.25 -0.48 -1.46
CA ILE A 38 3.42 0.97 -1.68
C ILE A 38 4.38 1.21 -2.84
N PHE A 39 5.56 0.59 -2.79
CA PHE A 39 6.60 0.82 -3.80
C PHE A 39 6.22 0.22 -5.16
N TYR A 40 5.55 -0.94 -5.21
CA TYR A 40 5.02 -1.50 -6.45
C TYR A 40 3.96 -0.59 -7.07
N ALA A 41 3.02 -0.08 -6.29
CA ALA A 41 2.02 0.85 -6.81
C ALA A 41 2.65 2.11 -7.39
N LEU A 42 3.59 2.73 -6.66
CA LEU A 42 4.29 3.92 -7.13
C LEU A 42 5.18 3.64 -8.37
N SER A 43 5.88 2.51 -8.40
CA SER A 43 6.69 2.12 -9.55
C SER A 43 5.83 1.87 -10.80
N THR A 44 4.66 1.26 -10.65
CA THR A 44 3.71 1.02 -11.74
C THR A 44 3.19 2.34 -12.31
N VAL A 45 2.74 3.26 -11.45
CA VAL A 45 2.24 4.57 -11.88
C VAL A 45 3.35 5.37 -12.57
N THR A 46 4.55 5.43 -11.99
CA THR A 46 5.68 6.17 -12.59
C THR A 46 6.17 5.54 -13.88
N SER A 47 6.10 4.21 -14.02
CA SER A 47 6.38 3.53 -15.29
C SER A 47 5.34 3.89 -16.36
N GLY A 48 4.05 3.92 -16.01
CA GLY A 48 2.98 4.34 -16.92
C GLY A 48 3.16 5.78 -17.38
N VAL A 49 3.54 6.70 -16.49
CA VAL A 49 3.86 8.09 -16.83
C VAL A 49 5.03 8.18 -17.81
N LEU A 50 6.12 7.44 -17.59
CA LEU A 50 7.26 7.43 -18.51
C LEU A 50 6.89 6.86 -19.87
N GLN A 51 6.03 5.85 -19.92
CA GLN A 51 5.52 5.28 -21.17
C GLN A 51 4.65 6.29 -21.93
N SER A 52 3.81 7.05 -21.25
CA SER A 52 2.93 8.04 -21.87
C SER A 52 3.66 9.22 -22.50
N ILE A 53 4.90 9.51 -22.09
CA ILE A 53 5.78 10.54 -22.65
C ILE A 53 6.82 9.97 -23.64
N ASP A 54 6.56 8.81 -24.20
CA ASP A 54 7.41 8.15 -25.20
C ASP A 54 8.80 7.74 -24.70
N LYS A 55 8.95 7.53 -23.38
CA LYS A 55 10.20 7.06 -22.74
C LYS A 55 10.10 5.61 -22.27
N MET A 56 9.53 4.74 -23.14
CA MET A 56 9.26 3.33 -22.81
C MET A 56 10.52 2.52 -22.41
N GLY A 57 11.68 2.89 -22.94
CA GLY A 57 12.94 2.20 -22.61
C GLY A 57 13.42 2.44 -21.18
N LEU A 58 13.08 3.58 -20.57
CA LEU A 58 13.57 3.92 -19.22
C LEU A 58 13.05 2.97 -18.13
N PRO A 59 11.76 2.65 -18.03
CA PRO A 59 11.26 1.68 -17.05
C PRO A 59 11.92 0.30 -17.18
N VAL A 60 12.21 -0.13 -18.41
CA VAL A 60 12.88 -1.41 -18.67
C VAL A 60 14.30 -1.41 -18.12
N ILE A 61 15.07 -0.36 -18.43
CA ILE A 61 16.44 -0.20 -17.92
C ILE A 61 16.45 -0.10 -16.39
N HIS A 62 15.53 0.69 -15.81
CA HIS A 62 15.41 0.84 -14.36
C HIS A 62 15.05 -0.48 -13.67
N SER A 63 14.18 -1.29 -14.28
CA SER A 63 13.82 -2.60 -13.76
C SER A 63 15.01 -3.57 -13.82
N LEU A 64 15.80 -3.55 -14.90
CA LEU A 64 17.00 -4.36 -15.03
C LEU A 64 18.07 -4.00 -14.00
N VAL A 65 18.35 -2.71 -13.83
CA VAL A 65 19.26 -2.20 -12.80
C VAL A 65 18.79 -2.61 -11.41
N SER A 66 17.49 -2.44 -11.14
CA SER A 66 16.89 -2.81 -9.84
C SER A 66 16.98 -4.31 -9.57
N LEU A 67 16.83 -5.14 -10.61
CA LEU A 67 16.97 -6.60 -10.49
C LEU A 67 18.42 -6.98 -10.11
N ILE A 68 19.41 -6.36 -10.74
CA ILE A 68 20.83 -6.60 -10.40
C ILE A 68 21.10 -6.21 -8.94
N ILE A 69 20.64 -5.02 -8.52
CA ILE A 69 20.78 -4.55 -7.14
C ILE A 69 20.07 -5.52 -6.16
N HIS A 70 18.86 -5.97 -6.50
CA HIS A 70 18.11 -6.92 -5.70
C HIS A 70 18.87 -8.24 -5.51
N ILE A 71 19.40 -8.83 -6.58
CA ILE A 71 20.16 -10.09 -6.52
C ILE A 71 21.40 -9.93 -5.64
N VAL A 72 22.18 -8.87 -5.85
CA VAL A 72 23.37 -8.59 -5.03
C VAL A 72 22.99 -8.37 -3.56
N PHE A 73 21.93 -7.60 -3.30
CA PHE A 73 21.47 -7.31 -1.95
C PHE A 73 21.03 -8.57 -1.20
N VAL A 74 20.20 -9.42 -1.84
CA VAL A 74 19.76 -10.69 -1.26
C VAL A 74 20.96 -11.62 -1.02
N TYR A 75 21.89 -11.73 -1.96
CA TYR A 75 23.09 -12.54 -1.80
C TYR A 75 23.93 -12.09 -0.59
N VAL A 76 24.15 -10.78 -0.46
CA VAL A 76 24.88 -10.19 0.67
C VAL A 76 24.17 -10.48 2.00
N LEU A 77 22.84 -10.29 2.05
CA LEU A 77 22.07 -10.56 3.27
C LEU A 77 22.13 -12.04 3.67
N LEU A 78 21.98 -12.95 2.71
CA LEU A 78 22.01 -14.39 2.99
C LEU A 78 23.40 -14.88 3.39
N ARG A 79 24.46 -14.28 2.86
CA ARG A 79 25.85 -14.71 3.12
C ARG A 79 26.42 -14.16 4.42
N TRP A 80 26.08 -12.90 4.76
CA TRP A 80 26.71 -12.17 5.85
C TRP A 80 25.80 -11.89 7.05
N THR A 81 24.51 -12.25 6.96
CA THR A 81 23.58 -12.07 8.09
C THR A 81 22.88 -13.39 8.44
N SER A 82 22.44 -13.50 9.67
CA SER A 82 21.62 -14.63 10.15
C SER A 82 20.11 -14.40 9.97
N LEU A 83 19.71 -13.50 9.06
CA LEU A 83 18.30 -13.13 8.86
C LEU A 83 17.44 -14.25 8.26
N GLY A 84 18.05 -15.26 7.62
CA GLY A 84 17.33 -16.38 7.03
C GLY A 84 16.25 -15.92 6.05
N VAL A 85 15.01 -16.34 6.27
CA VAL A 85 13.88 -16.03 5.37
C VAL A 85 13.55 -14.54 5.30
N TYR A 86 13.84 -13.76 6.35
CA TYR A 86 13.63 -12.31 6.31
C TYR A 86 14.49 -11.58 5.28
N ALA A 87 15.65 -12.12 4.94
CA ALA A 87 16.51 -11.57 3.88
C ALA A 87 15.79 -11.54 2.52
N LEU A 88 15.00 -12.59 2.22
CA LEU A 88 14.21 -12.66 0.98
C LEU A 88 13.10 -11.62 0.97
N VAL A 89 12.42 -11.42 2.09
CA VAL A 89 11.35 -10.41 2.20
C VAL A 89 11.92 -9.00 2.04
N LEU A 90 13.06 -8.71 2.68
CA LEU A 90 13.76 -7.42 2.51
C LEU A 90 14.22 -7.21 1.06
N GLY A 91 14.71 -8.25 0.41
CA GLY A 91 15.01 -8.22 -1.01
C GLY A 91 13.79 -7.84 -1.86
N ASN A 92 12.66 -8.48 -1.61
CA ASN A 92 11.40 -8.18 -2.31
C ASN A 92 10.94 -6.72 -2.11
N VAL A 93 11.26 -6.08 -0.98
CA VAL A 93 11.01 -4.65 -0.78
C VAL A 93 11.99 -3.79 -1.56
N THR A 94 13.26 -4.21 -1.64
CA THR A 94 14.34 -3.43 -2.27
C THR A 94 14.11 -3.24 -3.77
N TYR A 95 13.66 -4.28 -4.49
CA TYR A 95 13.41 -4.19 -5.93
C TYR A 95 12.45 -3.06 -6.32
N PRO A 96 11.19 -3.04 -5.86
CA PRO A 96 10.24 -1.98 -6.25
C PRO A 96 10.63 -0.62 -5.69
N LEU A 97 11.34 -0.56 -4.55
CA LEU A 97 11.86 0.68 -4.00
C LEU A 97 12.86 1.32 -4.95
N VAL A 98 13.83 0.56 -5.47
CA VAL A 98 14.83 1.07 -6.43
C VAL A 98 14.17 1.48 -7.74
N VAL A 99 13.24 0.68 -8.28
CA VAL A 99 12.46 1.06 -9.48
C VAL A 99 11.71 2.36 -9.26
N CYS A 100 11.00 2.49 -8.12
CA CYS A 100 10.25 3.68 -7.77
C CYS A 100 11.15 4.93 -7.71
N PHE A 101 12.33 4.80 -7.09
CA PHE A 101 13.29 5.89 -6.99
C PHE A 101 13.84 6.33 -8.35
N LEU A 102 14.28 5.38 -9.20
CA LEU A 102 14.83 5.66 -10.52
C LEU A 102 13.78 6.26 -11.45
N ASN A 103 12.57 5.67 -11.47
CA ASN A 103 11.45 6.19 -12.24
C ASN A 103 11.05 7.59 -11.76
N GLY A 104 10.96 7.81 -10.44
CA GLY A 104 10.61 9.11 -9.87
C GLY A 104 11.58 10.22 -10.28
N ARG A 105 12.89 9.93 -10.26
CA ARG A 105 13.91 10.87 -10.76
C ARG A 105 13.76 11.17 -12.24
N SER A 106 13.46 10.16 -13.05
CA SER A 106 13.24 10.33 -14.49
C SER A 106 11.96 11.13 -14.77
N VAL A 107 10.85 10.85 -14.10
CA VAL A 107 9.62 11.64 -14.20
C VAL A 107 9.88 13.11 -13.85
N ALA A 108 10.54 13.39 -12.72
CA ALA A 108 10.88 14.74 -12.31
C ALA A 108 11.74 15.48 -13.35
N LYS A 109 12.71 14.78 -13.97
CA LYS A 109 13.59 15.33 -15.00
C LYS A 109 12.86 15.69 -16.28
N TYR A 110 11.97 14.80 -16.77
CA TYR A 110 11.34 14.98 -18.09
C TYR A 110 10.07 15.82 -18.05
N MET A 111 9.27 15.72 -16.98
CA MET A 111 8.01 16.45 -16.89
C MET A 111 8.12 17.84 -16.27
N LYS A 112 9.24 18.16 -15.57
CA LYS A 112 9.41 19.41 -14.80
C LYS A 112 8.22 19.71 -13.86
N TYR A 113 7.47 18.68 -13.48
CA TYR A 113 6.26 18.78 -12.68
C TYR A 113 6.61 18.95 -11.21
N LYS A 114 6.04 19.99 -10.60
CA LYS A 114 6.08 20.13 -9.12
C LYS A 114 4.92 19.32 -8.53
N GLN A 115 5.26 18.21 -7.91
CA GLN A 115 4.30 17.33 -7.29
C GLN A 115 3.70 17.98 -6.04
N GLU A 116 2.37 18.00 -5.93
CA GLU A 116 1.67 18.42 -4.71
C GLU A 116 1.82 17.32 -3.64
N THR A 117 2.97 17.33 -2.96
CA THR A 117 3.36 16.28 -2.00
C THR A 117 2.35 16.13 -0.87
N THR A 118 1.78 17.23 -0.40
CA THR A 118 0.83 17.20 0.73
C THR A 118 -0.44 16.46 0.37
N ARG A 119 -1.07 16.79 -0.74
CA ARG A 119 -2.34 16.20 -1.17
C ARG A 119 -2.17 14.75 -1.64
N THR A 120 -1.07 14.49 -2.35
CA THR A 120 -0.81 13.18 -2.96
C THR A 120 -0.28 12.14 -1.98
N PHE A 121 0.51 12.54 -0.99
CA PHE A 121 1.16 11.60 -0.06
C PHE A 121 0.69 11.77 1.39
N CYS A 122 0.66 13.00 1.93
CA CYS A 122 0.36 13.19 3.35
C CYS A 122 -1.10 12.83 3.68
N VAL A 123 -2.05 13.25 2.85
CA VAL A 123 -3.48 12.95 3.09
C VAL A 123 -3.78 11.45 3.05
N PRO A 124 -3.39 10.68 2.00
CA PRO A 124 -3.60 9.23 1.98
C PRO A 124 -2.83 8.49 3.07
N LEU A 125 -1.66 8.99 3.48
CA LEU A 125 -0.87 8.38 4.55
C LEU A 125 -1.56 8.53 5.89
N LEU A 126 -2.00 9.74 6.26
CA LEU A 126 -2.75 10.00 7.49
C LEU A 126 -4.07 9.24 7.52
N ALA A 127 -4.83 9.25 6.41
CA ALA A 127 -6.07 8.49 6.28
C ALA A 127 -5.82 6.99 6.46
N SER A 128 -4.73 6.44 5.89
CA SER A 128 -4.36 5.03 6.05
C SER A 128 -3.97 4.68 7.49
N PHE A 129 -3.30 5.60 8.19
CA PHE A 129 -2.91 5.38 9.58
C PHE A 129 -4.14 5.32 10.50
N VAL A 130 -5.05 6.29 10.38
CA VAL A 130 -6.31 6.30 11.16
C VAL A 130 -7.17 5.08 10.81
N MET A 131 -7.28 4.74 9.51
CA MET A 131 -7.94 3.52 9.05
C MET A 131 -7.34 2.27 9.73
N GLY A 132 -6.00 2.17 9.80
CA GLY A 132 -5.32 1.04 10.42
C GLY A 132 -5.68 0.86 11.90
N ILE A 133 -5.68 1.95 12.68
CA ILE A 133 -6.08 1.93 14.09
C ILE A 133 -7.53 1.48 14.23
N ALA A 134 -8.44 2.06 13.45
CA ALA A 134 -9.86 1.70 13.49
C ALA A 134 -10.09 0.23 13.09
N THR A 135 -9.41 -0.24 12.05
CA THR A 135 -9.47 -1.64 11.59
C THR A 135 -9.05 -2.61 12.69
N TYR A 136 -7.93 -2.29 13.37
CA TYR A 136 -7.45 -3.10 14.47
C TYR A 136 -8.42 -3.13 15.66
N ALA A 137 -8.98 -1.98 16.02
CA ALA A 137 -9.95 -1.87 17.10
C ALA A 137 -11.21 -2.70 16.80
N VAL A 138 -11.78 -2.56 15.60
CA VAL A 138 -12.95 -3.33 15.17
C VAL A 138 -12.64 -4.83 15.14
N TYR A 139 -11.50 -5.23 14.58
CA TYR A 139 -11.06 -6.61 14.58
C TYR A 139 -11.01 -7.18 16.00
N LYS A 140 -10.38 -6.47 16.96
CA LYS A 140 -10.27 -6.89 18.38
C LYS A 140 -11.65 -7.04 19.02
N VAL A 141 -12.55 -6.08 18.85
CA VAL A 141 -13.92 -6.14 19.37
C VAL A 141 -14.65 -7.39 18.86
N PHE A 142 -14.60 -7.63 17.54
CA PHE A 142 -15.29 -8.77 16.94
C PHE A 142 -14.66 -10.12 17.35
N VAL A 143 -13.33 -10.19 17.54
CA VAL A 143 -12.68 -11.40 18.06
C VAL A 143 -13.15 -11.69 19.49
N ILE A 144 -13.29 -10.68 20.35
CA ILE A 144 -13.78 -10.84 21.73
C ILE A 144 -15.23 -11.33 21.73
N LEU A 145 -16.07 -10.77 20.85
CA LEU A 145 -17.51 -11.10 20.79
C LEU A 145 -17.78 -12.48 20.19
N THR A 146 -17.02 -12.87 19.16
CA THR A 146 -17.32 -14.08 18.37
C THR A 146 -16.36 -15.24 18.64
N SER A 147 -15.22 -14.97 19.28
CA SER A 147 -14.10 -15.90 19.45
C SER A 147 -13.59 -16.54 18.13
N LYS A 148 -14.01 -16.02 16.97
CA LYS A 148 -13.71 -16.57 15.65
C LYS A 148 -13.02 -15.54 14.76
N VAL A 149 -11.76 -15.80 14.43
CA VAL A 149 -10.91 -14.91 13.61
C VAL A 149 -11.51 -14.61 12.23
N TYR A 150 -12.06 -15.61 11.55
CA TYR A 150 -12.62 -15.45 10.20
C TYR A 150 -13.86 -14.54 10.15
N ILE A 151 -14.69 -14.54 11.22
CA ILE A 151 -15.85 -13.66 11.31
C ILE A 151 -15.40 -12.21 11.56
N ALA A 152 -14.36 -12.01 12.34
CA ALA A 152 -13.86 -10.70 12.71
C ALA A 152 -13.15 -9.95 11.56
N ILE A 153 -12.52 -10.66 10.63
CA ILE A 153 -11.78 -10.05 9.51
C ILE A 153 -12.74 -9.31 8.56
N PHE A 154 -13.91 -9.89 8.26
CA PHE A 154 -14.83 -9.30 7.27
C PHE A 154 -15.36 -7.92 7.67
N PRO A 155 -15.97 -7.70 8.87
CA PRO A 155 -16.37 -6.38 9.29
C PRO A 155 -15.20 -5.40 9.43
N ALA A 156 -14.02 -5.88 9.87
CA ALA A 156 -12.84 -5.05 9.94
C ALA A 156 -12.43 -4.50 8.56
N LEU A 157 -12.52 -5.30 7.49
CA LEU A 157 -12.25 -4.86 6.12
C LEU A 157 -13.29 -3.86 5.62
N VAL A 158 -14.57 -4.09 5.88
CA VAL A 158 -15.65 -3.15 5.49
C VAL A 158 -15.44 -1.79 6.16
N VAL A 159 -15.14 -1.79 7.46
CA VAL A 159 -14.86 -0.56 8.21
C VAL A 159 -13.58 0.12 7.68
N ALA A 160 -12.53 -0.65 7.36
CA ALA A 160 -11.31 -0.10 6.79
C ALA A 160 -11.58 0.70 5.52
N VAL A 161 -12.28 0.10 4.55
CA VAL A 161 -12.62 0.76 3.28
C VAL A 161 -13.46 2.01 3.53
N SER A 162 -14.50 1.89 4.38
CA SER A 162 -15.42 3.00 4.66
C SER A 162 -14.71 4.19 5.33
N ILE A 163 -13.89 3.95 6.34
CA ILE A 163 -13.14 5.00 7.05
C ILE A 163 -12.11 5.64 6.13
N TYR A 164 -11.37 4.85 5.34
CA TYR A 164 -10.39 5.40 4.43
C TYR A 164 -11.02 6.38 3.44
N PHE A 165 -12.09 5.96 2.75
CA PHE A 165 -12.78 6.83 1.80
C PHE A 165 -13.37 8.07 2.47
N ALA A 166 -14.01 7.93 3.63
CA ALA A 166 -14.56 9.06 4.37
C ALA A 166 -13.48 10.09 4.75
N LEU A 167 -12.32 9.61 5.22
CA LEU A 167 -11.21 10.50 5.59
C LEU A 167 -10.57 11.19 4.38
N VAL A 168 -10.33 10.46 3.29
CA VAL A 168 -9.76 11.04 2.06
C VAL A 168 -10.67 12.13 1.50
N LEU A 169 -11.99 11.92 1.51
CA LEU A 169 -12.97 12.93 1.07
C LEU A 169 -12.97 14.14 2.01
N LYS A 170 -13.04 13.91 3.34
CA LYS A 170 -13.07 14.98 4.33
C LYS A 170 -11.79 15.82 4.37
N MET A 171 -10.64 15.22 4.08
CA MET A 171 -9.34 15.91 4.01
C MET A 171 -9.06 16.53 2.63
N HIS A 172 -10.07 16.61 1.76
CA HIS A 172 -9.95 17.17 0.40
C HIS A 172 -8.86 16.47 -0.45
N GLY A 173 -8.58 15.19 -0.16
CA GLY A 173 -7.66 14.36 -0.94
C GLY A 173 -8.16 14.07 -2.37
N LEU A 174 -9.49 14.12 -2.56
CA LEU A 174 -10.18 13.99 -3.85
C LEU A 174 -11.10 15.19 -4.07
N SER A 175 -11.01 15.82 -5.24
CA SER A 175 -11.94 16.88 -5.64
C SER A 175 -13.27 16.29 -6.14
N ARG A 176 -14.33 17.10 -6.14
CA ARG A 176 -15.64 16.69 -6.72
C ARG A 176 -15.51 16.26 -8.18
N LYS A 177 -14.67 16.93 -8.98
CA LYS A 177 -14.45 16.59 -10.39
C LYS A 177 -13.82 15.21 -10.55
N GLU A 178 -12.76 14.94 -9.80
CA GLU A 178 -12.07 13.64 -9.79
C GLU A 178 -13.01 12.51 -9.32
N LEU A 179 -13.88 12.79 -8.34
CA LEU A 179 -14.84 11.80 -7.86
C LEU A 179 -15.84 11.36 -8.95
N TYR A 180 -16.26 12.29 -9.85
CA TYR A 180 -17.14 11.95 -10.96
C TYR A 180 -16.50 11.10 -12.04
N GLU A 181 -15.16 11.07 -12.15
CA GLU A 181 -14.41 10.23 -13.10
C GLU A 181 -14.34 8.77 -12.67
N PHE A 182 -14.63 8.47 -11.38
CA PHE A 182 -14.63 7.09 -10.89
C PHE A 182 -15.87 6.31 -11.35
N PRO A 183 -15.72 5.01 -11.59
CA PRO A 183 -16.88 4.15 -11.80
C PRO A 183 -17.80 4.23 -10.58
N MET A 184 -19.08 4.54 -10.80
CA MET A 184 -20.08 4.85 -9.77
C MET A 184 -19.87 6.20 -9.03
N GLY A 185 -19.03 7.09 -9.51
CA GLY A 185 -18.71 8.37 -8.87
C GLY A 185 -19.93 9.23 -8.52
N ARG A 186 -20.99 9.22 -9.35
CA ARG A 186 -22.27 9.90 -9.06
C ARG A 186 -22.97 9.38 -7.80
N ARG A 187 -22.90 8.06 -7.52
CA ARG A 187 -23.48 7.48 -6.30
C ARG A 187 -22.61 7.81 -5.08
N MET A 188 -21.30 7.74 -5.25
CA MET A 188 -20.34 8.10 -4.20
C MET A 188 -20.45 9.58 -3.82
N ALA A 189 -20.60 10.48 -4.81
CA ALA A 189 -20.82 11.91 -4.56
C ALA A 189 -22.11 12.17 -3.77
N LYS A 190 -23.24 11.52 -4.13
CA LYS A 190 -24.49 11.65 -3.39
C LYS A 190 -24.39 11.18 -1.93
N VAL A 191 -23.66 10.08 -1.69
CA VAL A 191 -23.40 9.59 -0.33
C VAL A 191 -22.51 10.57 0.43
N ALA A 192 -21.45 11.06 -0.20
CA ALA A 192 -20.53 12.02 0.39
C ALA A 192 -21.22 13.36 0.73
N ASP A 193 -22.10 13.87 -0.14
CA ASP A 193 -22.91 15.07 0.12
C ASP A 193 -23.87 14.85 1.30
N LYS A 194 -24.50 13.68 1.38
CA LYS A 194 -25.40 13.32 2.50
C LYS A 194 -24.70 13.33 3.86
N PHE A 195 -23.44 12.97 3.89
CA PHE A 195 -22.63 12.94 5.12
C PHE A 195 -21.74 14.19 5.30
N HIS A 196 -21.95 15.25 4.50
CA HIS A 196 -21.18 16.51 4.56
C HIS A 196 -19.65 16.27 4.48
N LEU A 197 -19.22 15.30 3.69
CA LEU A 197 -17.81 14.93 3.51
C LEU A 197 -17.12 15.71 2.37
N LEU A 198 -17.93 16.36 1.53
CA LEU A 198 -17.45 17.25 0.46
C LEU A 198 -17.74 18.68 0.90
N GLY A 199 -16.68 19.40 1.30
CA GLY A 199 -16.74 20.83 1.56
C GLY A 199 -16.86 21.64 0.27
#